data_e05c3dcfaa7dcd1d21090cf570b4f212
#
_entry.id   e05c3dcfaa7dcd1d21090cf570b4f212
#
_cell.length_a   1.000
_cell.length_b   1.000
_cell.length_c   1.000
_cell.angle_alpha   90.00
_cell.angle_beta   90.00
_cell.angle_gamma   90.00
#
_symmetry.space_group_name_H-M   'P 1'
#
loop_
_entity.id
_entity.type
_entity.pdbx_description
1 polymer ?
#
loop_
_entity_poly.entity_id
_entity_poly.type
_entity_poly.pdbx_seq_one_letter_code
_entity_poly.pdbx_strand_id
1 'polypeptide(L)'
;MDEAGVAGWVTSDELAEAGRFVREGRRREYLTWRAVVRRELGADVRIAYDAAGAPVVDRDGVYVGVSHCRGRVAVCLSDVPCAVDIEPETRDFSRAAPRYMSPSELALSGDPLLPAAVWCAKEALYKYARRPG
;
A
#
# COMPACT_ATOMS: atom_id res chain seq x y z
N MET A 1 -11.86 -5.55 -7.82
CA MET A 1 -13.15 -4.88 -7.56
C MET A 1 -13.42 -3.91 -8.70
N ASP A 2 -14.58 -3.97 -9.30
CA ASP A 2 -14.94 -3.06 -10.40
C ASP A 2 -15.45 -1.71 -9.87
N GLU A 3 -15.70 -0.77 -10.79
CA GLU A 3 -16.13 0.60 -10.42
C GLU A 3 -17.43 0.61 -9.60
N ALA A 4 -18.39 -0.24 -9.96
CA ALA A 4 -19.66 -0.32 -9.25
C ALA A 4 -19.46 -0.86 -7.82
N GLY A 5 -18.58 -1.86 -7.66
CA GLY A 5 -18.23 -2.39 -6.35
C GLY A 5 -17.51 -1.36 -5.49
N VAL A 6 -16.60 -0.60 -6.09
CA VAL A 6 -15.87 0.45 -5.38
C VAL A 6 -16.81 1.56 -4.90
N ALA A 7 -17.72 2.03 -5.77
CA ALA A 7 -18.62 3.14 -5.46
C ALA A 7 -19.50 2.87 -4.23
N GLY A 8 -19.83 1.61 -3.97
CA GLY A 8 -20.64 1.23 -2.80
C GLY A 8 -19.89 1.29 -1.47
N TRP A 9 -18.57 1.46 -1.48
CA TRP A 9 -17.72 1.38 -0.30
C TRP A 9 -16.89 2.63 -0.03
N VAL A 10 -17.14 3.71 -0.77
CA VAL A 10 -16.41 4.97 -0.58
C VAL A 10 -17.38 6.10 -0.25
N THR A 11 -16.87 7.15 0.40
CA THR A 11 -17.68 8.30 0.77
C THR A 11 -17.75 9.30 -0.37
N SER A 12 -18.73 10.21 -0.31
CA SER A 12 -18.83 11.32 -1.27
C SER A 12 -17.59 12.23 -1.23
N ASP A 13 -17.01 12.44 -0.04
CA ASP A 13 -15.80 13.23 0.11
C ASP A 13 -14.60 12.55 -0.58
N GLU A 14 -14.51 11.23 -0.48
CA GLU A 14 -13.46 10.45 -1.14
C GLU A 14 -13.61 10.48 -2.66
N LEU A 15 -14.84 10.41 -3.16
CA LEU A 15 -15.10 10.56 -4.60
C LEU A 15 -14.70 11.95 -5.10
N ALA A 16 -15.00 13.00 -4.33
CA ALA A 16 -14.60 14.36 -4.68
C ALA A 16 -13.07 14.52 -4.68
N GLU A 17 -12.39 13.97 -3.69
CA GLU A 17 -10.93 14.01 -3.60
C GLU A 17 -10.28 13.24 -4.76
N ALA A 18 -10.81 12.07 -5.09
CA ALA A 18 -10.32 11.29 -6.23
C ALA A 18 -10.43 12.07 -7.55
N GLY A 19 -11.49 12.87 -7.68
CA GLY A 19 -11.71 13.70 -8.87
C GLY A 19 -10.62 14.76 -9.11
N ARG A 20 -9.82 15.09 -8.10
CA ARG A 20 -8.71 16.04 -8.22
C ARG A 20 -7.46 15.44 -8.86
N PHE A 21 -7.34 14.12 -8.88
CA PHE A 21 -6.19 13.47 -9.52
C PHE A 21 -6.34 13.52 -11.04
N VAL A 22 -5.26 13.92 -11.70
CA VAL A 22 -5.25 14.03 -13.17
C VAL A 22 -5.26 12.65 -13.83
N ARG A 23 -4.53 11.68 -13.25
CA ARG A 23 -4.40 10.35 -13.83
C ARG A 23 -5.52 9.44 -13.33
N GLU A 24 -6.19 8.77 -14.27
CA GLU A 24 -7.27 7.83 -13.96
C GLU A 24 -6.79 6.66 -13.09
N GLY A 25 -5.61 6.11 -13.38
CA GLY A 25 -5.03 5.03 -12.58
C GLY A 25 -4.85 5.43 -11.12
N ARG A 26 -4.43 6.66 -10.86
CA ARG A 26 -4.27 7.18 -9.51
C ARG A 26 -5.62 7.32 -8.79
N ARG A 27 -6.66 7.75 -9.51
CA ARG A 27 -8.02 7.83 -8.96
C ARG A 27 -8.52 6.45 -8.53
N ARG A 28 -8.31 5.44 -9.38
CA ARG A 28 -8.72 4.06 -9.09
C ARG A 28 -7.97 3.51 -7.87
N GLU A 29 -6.67 3.71 -7.80
CA GLU A 29 -5.87 3.28 -6.65
C GLU A 29 -6.37 3.90 -5.36
N TYR A 30 -6.59 5.21 -5.36
CA TYR A 30 -7.09 5.97 -4.22
C TYR A 30 -8.42 5.40 -3.70
N LEU A 31 -9.35 5.13 -4.59
CA LEU A 31 -10.68 4.63 -4.22
C LEU A 31 -10.67 3.14 -3.89
N THR A 32 -9.92 2.34 -4.62
CA THR A 32 -9.94 0.88 -4.50
C THR A 32 -9.47 0.42 -3.13
N TRP A 33 -8.34 0.91 -2.64
CA TRP A 33 -7.87 0.44 -1.34
C TRP A 33 -8.81 0.85 -0.20
N ARG A 34 -9.43 2.02 -0.30
CA ARG A 34 -10.43 2.47 0.67
C ARG A 34 -11.68 1.58 0.66
N ALA A 35 -12.12 1.21 -0.53
CA ALA A 35 -13.22 0.28 -0.69
C ALA A 35 -12.91 -1.09 -0.10
N VAL A 36 -11.71 -1.60 -0.34
CA VAL A 36 -11.26 -2.89 0.21
C VAL A 36 -11.27 -2.86 1.74
N VAL A 37 -10.73 -1.80 2.35
CA VAL A 37 -10.72 -1.65 3.80
C VAL A 37 -12.15 -1.69 4.37
N ARG A 38 -13.08 -0.95 3.76
CA ARG A 38 -14.47 -0.92 4.23
C ARG A 38 -15.22 -2.21 3.98
N ARG A 39 -14.95 -2.88 2.87
CA ARG A 39 -15.55 -4.19 2.62
C ARG A 39 -15.18 -5.19 3.71
N GLU A 40 -13.96 -5.12 4.22
CA GLU A 40 -13.48 -6.04 5.25
C GLU A 40 -13.89 -5.61 6.66
N LEU A 41 -13.93 -4.31 6.95
CA LEU A 41 -14.13 -3.79 8.31
C LEU A 41 -15.52 -3.19 8.57
N GLY A 42 -16.24 -2.80 7.52
CA GLY A 42 -17.56 -2.18 7.63
C GLY A 42 -17.64 -0.86 6.88
N ALA A 43 -18.82 -0.58 6.33
CA ALA A 43 -19.06 0.61 5.50
C ALA A 43 -18.92 1.93 6.27
N ASP A 44 -19.06 1.90 7.57
CA ASP A 44 -19.01 3.07 8.46
C ASP A 44 -17.59 3.39 8.97
N VAL A 45 -16.61 2.60 8.62
CA VAL A 45 -15.22 2.84 9.02
C VAL A 45 -14.75 4.19 8.47
N ARG A 46 -14.13 4.99 9.34
CA ARG A 46 -13.47 6.23 8.95
C ARG A 46 -11.98 5.97 8.75
N ILE A 47 -11.45 6.48 7.66
CA ILE A 47 -10.06 6.34 7.28
C ILE A 47 -9.40 7.72 7.38
N ALA A 48 -8.32 7.78 8.13
CA ALA A 48 -7.53 9.00 8.32
C ALA A 48 -6.05 8.67 8.17
N TYR A 49 -5.19 9.65 8.43
CA TYR A 49 -3.74 9.46 8.40
C TYR A 49 -3.16 9.91 9.73
N ASP A 50 -2.16 9.20 10.21
CA ASP A 50 -1.42 9.60 11.40
C ASP A 50 -0.38 10.68 11.07
N ALA A 51 0.38 11.13 12.09
CA ALA A 51 1.40 12.16 11.95
C ALA A 51 2.52 11.76 10.99
N ALA A 52 2.77 10.46 10.79
CA ALA A 52 3.77 9.95 9.86
C ALA A 52 3.23 9.76 8.44
N GLY A 53 1.93 10.02 8.21
CA GLY A 53 1.30 9.87 6.91
C GLY A 53 0.81 8.45 6.62
N ALA A 54 0.78 7.57 7.61
CA ALA A 54 0.27 6.22 7.45
C ALA A 54 -1.26 6.19 7.65
N PRO A 55 -1.98 5.34 6.89
CA PRO A 55 -3.43 5.24 7.07
C PRO A 55 -3.79 4.60 8.40
N VAL A 56 -4.84 5.13 9.01
CA VAL A 56 -5.41 4.62 10.26
C VAL A 56 -6.93 4.54 10.14
N VAL A 57 -7.52 3.64 10.88
CA VAL A 57 -8.98 3.45 10.93
C VAL A 57 -9.50 3.66 12.35
N ASP A 58 -10.76 4.03 12.45
CA ASP A 58 -11.43 4.28 13.74
C ASP A 58 -11.96 2.97 14.36
N ARG A 59 -11.13 1.95 14.36
CA ARG A 59 -11.41 0.64 14.99
C ARG A 59 -10.27 0.30 15.93
N ASP A 60 -10.57 0.09 17.21
CA ASP A 60 -9.58 -0.29 18.22
C ASP A 60 -8.96 -1.66 17.88
N GLY A 61 -7.64 -1.74 18.01
CA GLY A 61 -6.93 -2.99 17.77
C GLY A 61 -6.84 -3.41 16.32
N VAL A 62 -7.13 -2.51 15.37
CA VAL A 62 -7.01 -2.79 13.94
C VAL A 62 -5.96 -1.88 13.33
N TYR A 63 -5.01 -2.49 12.63
CA TYR A 63 -3.93 -1.80 11.93
C TYR A 63 -4.06 -2.03 10.43
N VAL A 64 -3.74 -1.00 9.65
CA VAL A 64 -3.87 -1.00 8.19
C VAL A 64 -2.54 -0.62 7.57
N GLY A 65 -2.11 -1.37 6.57
CA GLY A 65 -1.02 -0.98 5.70
C GLY A 65 -1.50 -0.97 4.26
N VAL A 66 -1.00 -0.04 3.46
CA VAL A 66 -1.43 0.14 2.07
C VAL A 66 -0.22 0.40 1.19
N SER A 67 -0.22 -0.18 0.02
CA SER A 67 0.70 0.14 -1.06
C SER A 67 -0.03 0.09 -2.40
N HIS A 68 0.46 0.83 -3.37
CA HIS A 68 -0.12 0.83 -4.70
C HIS A 68 0.95 1.01 -5.76
N CYS A 69 0.73 0.41 -6.91
CA CYS A 69 1.55 0.62 -8.10
C CYS A 69 0.74 0.28 -9.35
N ARG A 70 0.84 1.12 -10.37
CA ARG A 70 0.30 0.88 -11.71
C ARG A 70 -1.09 0.25 -11.75
N GLY A 71 -2.05 0.86 -11.05
CA GLY A 71 -3.44 0.39 -11.06
C GLY A 71 -3.70 -0.83 -10.18
N ARG A 72 -2.75 -1.22 -9.33
CA ARG A 72 -2.92 -2.27 -8.34
C ARG A 72 -2.76 -1.72 -6.95
N VAL A 73 -3.47 -2.30 -6.01
CA VAL A 73 -3.34 -1.97 -4.60
C VAL A 73 -3.10 -3.23 -3.78
N ALA A 74 -2.36 -3.08 -2.69
CA ALA A 74 -2.19 -4.11 -1.69
C ALA A 74 -2.59 -3.52 -0.34
N VAL A 75 -3.38 -4.26 0.42
CA VAL A 75 -3.85 -3.84 1.74
C VAL A 75 -3.54 -4.96 2.73
N CYS A 76 -2.93 -4.62 3.84
CA CYS A 76 -2.82 -5.54 4.97
C CYS A 76 -3.66 -5.02 6.13
N LEU A 77 -4.36 -5.93 6.78
CA LEU A 77 -5.17 -5.67 7.99
C LEU A 77 -4.70 -6.64 9.06
N SER A 78 -4.49 -6.16 10.28
CA SER A 78 -3.96 -6.99 11.35
C SER A 78 -4.39 -6.45 12.72
N ASP A 79 -4.32 -7.30 13.72
CA ASP A 79 -4.47 -6.93 15.13
C ASP A 79 -3.15 -6.43 15.75
N VAL A 80 -2.08 -6.44 14.98
CA VAL A 80 -0.77 -5.87 15.35
C VAL A 80 -0.31 -4.93 14.24
N PRO A 81 0.60 -3.98 14.51
CA PRO A 81 1.14 -3.11 13.47
C PRO A 81 1.64 -3.90 12.27
N CYS A 82 1.29 -3.45 11.08
CA CYS A 82 1.64 -4.13 9.84
C CYS A 82 1.97 -3.13 8.74
N ALA A 83 2.72 -3.59 7.73
CA ALA A 83 3.04 -2.81 6.57
C ALA A 83 3.16 -3.73 5.35
N VAL A 84 2.96 -3.15 4.18
CA VAL A 84 3.03 -3.87 2.90
C VAL A 84 3.64 -2.97 1.84
N ASP A 85 4.33 -3.57 0.89
CA ASP A 85 4.79 -2.89 -0.30
C ASP A 85 4.51 -3.75 -1.53
N ILE A 86 4.15 -3.11 -2.63
CA ILE A 86 3.87 -3.76 -3.91
C ILE A 86 4.61 -3.02 -5.01
N GLU A 87 5.27 -3.79 -5.89
CA GLU A 87 5.99 -3.27 -7.05
C GLU A 87 5.71 -4.16 -8.26
N PRO A 88 5.73 -3.59 -9.48
CA PRO A 88 5.59 -4.42 -10.66
C PRO A 88 6.81 -5.31 -10.83
N GLU A 89 6.62 -6.60 -11.08
CA GLU A 89 7.74 -7.51 -11.33
C GLU A 89 8.45 -7.21 -12.64
N THR A 90 7.82 -6.44 -13.52
CA THR A 90 8.41 -6.00 -14.80
C THR A 90 9.38 -4.84 -14.62
N ARG A 91 9.38 -4.17 -13.46
CA ARG A 91 10.33 -3.10 -13.17
C ARG A 91 11.71 -3.67 -12.94
N ASP A 92 12.70 -3.12 -13.64
CA ASP A 92 14.09 -3.54 -13.47
C ASP A 92 14.74 -2.82 -12.31
N PHE A 93 15.06 -3.56 -11.25
CA PHE A 93 15.74 -3.04 -10.06
C PHE A 93 17.25 -3.28 -10.10
N SER A 94 17.77 -3.98 -11.11
CA SER A 94 19.18 -4.40 -11.12
C SER A 94 20.18 -3.24 -11.07
N ARG A 95 19.87 -2.13 -11.75
CA ARG A 95 20.73 -0.93 -11.77
C ARG A 95 20.82 -0.25 -10.41
N ALA A 96 19.72 -0.25 -9.66
CA ALA A 96 19.67 0.37 -8.35
C ALA A 96 20.08 -0.57 -7.21
N ALA A 97 20.12 -1.88 -7.46
CA ALA A 97 20.35 -2.88 -6.42
C ALA A 97 21.59 -2.60 -5.55
N PRO A 98 22.76 -2.22 -6.10
CA PRO A 98 23.93 -1.93 -5.26
C PRO A 98 23.73 -0.78 -4.26
N ARG A 99 22.73 0.07 -4.46
CA ARG A 99 22.43 1.21 -3.57
C ARG A 99 21.67 0.80 -2.31
N TYR A 100 20.91 -0.30 -2.37
CA TYR A 100 20.08 -0.72 -1.25
C TYR A 100 20.30 -2.16 -0.80
N MET A 101 21.11 -2.93 -1.52
CA MET A 101 21.44 -4.31 -1.19
C MET A 101 22.90 -4.43 -0.79
N SER A 102 23.15 -5.14 0.30
CA SER A 102 24.51 -5.49 0.71
C SER A 102 25.08 -6.60 -0.18
N PRO A 103 26.42 -6.81 -0.20
CA PRO A 103 27.00 -7.93 -0.93
C PRO A 103 26.44 -9.30 -0.52
N SER A 104 26.15 -9.50 0.76
CA SER A 104 25.56 -10.75 1.24
C SER A 104 24.12 -10.91 0.76
N GLU A 105 23.35 -9.85 0.69
CA GLU A 105 22.00 -9.88 0.13
C GLU A 105 22.02 -10.20 -1.37
N LEU A 106 22.92 -9.58 -2.12
CA LEU A 106 23.09 -9.86 -3.55
C LEU A 106 23.46 -11.32 -3.83
N ALA A 107 24.13 -11.97 -2.89
CA ALA A 107 24.57 -13.35 -3.00
C ALA A 107 23.51 -14.39 -2.57
N LEU A 108 22.36 -13.97 -2.02
CA LEU A 108 21.35 -14.88 -1.50
C LEU A 108 20.74 -15.79 -2.56
N SER A 109 20.59 -15.30 -3.77
CA SER A 109 19.95 -16.04 -4.86
C SER A 109 20.32 -15.44 -6.20
N GLY A 110 20.32 -16.27 -7.25
CA GLY A 110 20.43 -15.81 -8.63
C GLY A 110 19.09 -15.48 -9.28
N ASP A 111 17.97 -15.52 -8.51
CA ASP A 111 16.65 -15.22 -9.04
C ASP A 111 16.59 -13.76 -9.51
N PRO A 112 16.14 -13.50 -10.76
CA PRO A 112 16.02 -12.14 -11.28
C PRO A 112 15.04 -11.26 -10.47
N LEU A 113 14.13 -11.84 -9.69
CA LEU A 113 13.20 -11.11 -8.84
C LEU A 113 13.76 -10.75 -7.47
N LEU A 114 14.95 -11.24 -7.12
CA LEU A 114 15.55 -10.95 -5.81
C LEU A 114 15.68 -9.43 -5.54
N PRO A 115 16.21 -8.60 -6.46
CA PRO A 115 16.30 -7.17 -6.22
C PRO A 115 14.95 -6.51 -5.92
N ALA A 116 13.89 -6.88 -6.64
CA ALA A 116 12.56 -6.37 -6.41
C ALA A 116 12.02 -6.82 -5.04
N ALA A 117 12.20 -8.08 -4.69
CA ALA A 117 11.77 -8.63 -3.41
C ALA A 117 12.45 -7.94 -2.23
N VAL A 118 13.76 -7.70 -2.31
CA VAL A 118 14.51 -6.99 -1.27
C VAL A 118 14.05 -5.53 -1.18
N TRP A 119 13.83 -4.87 -2.31
CA TRP A 119 13.26 -3.52 -2.32
C TRP A 119 11.93 -3.46 -1.58
N CYS A 120 10.99 -4.34 -1.93
CA CYS A 120 9.68 -4.40 -1.30
C CYS A 120 9.80 -4.67 0.21
N ALA A 121 10.67 -5.58 0.61
CA ALA A 121 10.89 -5.88 2.02
C ALA A 121 11.41 -4.66 2.78
N LYS A 122 12.38 -3.95 2.24
CA LYS A 122 12.97 -2.76 2.86
C LYS A 122 11.98 -1.60 2.90
N GLU A 123 11.18 -1.40 1.85
CA GLU A 123 10.13 -0.40 1.84
C GLU A 123 9.04 -0.70 2.89
N ALA A 124 8.64 -1.95 3.01
CA ALA A 124 7.67 -2.36 4.02
C ALA A 124 8.22 -2.14 5.44
N LEU A 125 9.48 -2.49 5.66
CA LEU A 125 10.14 -2.24 6.95
C LEU A 125 10.22 -0.75 7.27
N TYR A 126 10.53 0.09 6.29
CA TYR A 126 10.54 1.54 6.47
C TYR A 126 9.16 2.07 6.85
N LYS A 127 8.13 1.63 6.15
CA LYS A 127 6.74 2.03 6.46
C LYS A 127 6.35 1.60 7.87
N TYR A 128 6.73 0.40 8.25
CA TYR A 128 6.48 -0.13 9.60
C TYR A 128 7.20 0.72 10.67
N ALA A 129 8.49 0.99 10.45
CA ALA A 129 9.33 1.68 11.43
C ALA A 129 8.95 3.14 11.66
N ARG A 130 8.39 3.84 10.65
CA ARG A 130 7.98 5.25 10.78
C ARG A 130 6.64 5.45 11.46
N ARG A 131 5.93 4.39 11.82
CA ARG A 131 4.67 4.50 12.54
C ARG A 131 4.90 5.05 13.94
N PRO A 132 4.07 6.00 14.41
CA PRO A 132 4.13 6.43 15.80
C PRO A 132 3.86 5.22 16.71
N GLY A 133 4.70 5.06 17.70
CA GLY A 133 4.81 3.88 18.57
C GLY A 133 3.63 3.49 19.38
#